data_12549a13eae1f9e247619f952e1901cb
#
_entry.id   12549a13eae1f9e247619f952e1901cb
#
_cell.length_a   1.000
_cell.length_b   1.000
_cell.length_c   1.000
_cell.angle_alpha   90.00
_cell.angle_beta   90.00
_cell.angle_gamma   90.00
#
_symmetry.space_group_name_H-M   'P 1'
#
loop_
_entity.id
_entity.type
_entity.pdbx_description
1 polymer ?
#
loop_
_entity_poly.entity_id
_entity_poly.type
_entity_poly.pdbx_seq_one_letter_code
_entity_poly.pdbx_strand_id
1 'polypeptide(L)'
;MDTLESKLLDYAEQELNVLLIGTHGIGKSERVKSLAKKLDLNFKYYSSSTLDPWIDVVGLPVPNIPEKTVDFLRTKDFESAQFLFFDELNRAHSKVLNAVLEIIQFKTINGVPLPNLKMIWAAINPPGGQYQVEDMDPVLVDRFHVYIDMKANVDPNYLK
;
A
#
# COMPACT_ATOMS: atom_id res chain seq x y z
N MET A 1 -21.40 13.02 0.88
CA MET A 1 -20.19 12.25 1.24
C MET A 1 -20.54 11.34 2.41
N ASP A 2 -20.28 10.04 2.31
CA ASP A 2 -20.55 9.15 3.43
C ASP A 2 -19.51 9.36 4.55
N THR A 3 -19.82 8.85 5.75
CA THR A 3 -18.96 9.02 6.92
C THR A 3 -17.58 8.36 6.72
N LEU A 4 -17.52 7.25 6.00
CA LEU A 4 -16.27 6.56 5.70
C LEU A 4 -15.41 7.38 4.75
N GLU A 5 -15.96 7.91 3.67
CA GLU A 5 -15.23 8.77 2.73
C GLU A 5 -14.66 10.00 3.43
N SER A 6 -15.43 10.61 4.32
CA SER A 6 -14.97 11.76 5.11
C SER A 6 -13.77 11.41 5.97
N LYS A 7 -13.81 10.27 6.66
CA LYS A 7 -12.68 9.78 7.46
C LYS A 7 -11.44 9.49 6.61
N LEU A 8 -11.64 8.82 5.48
CA LEU A 8 -10.52 8.50 4.57
C LEU A 8 -9.87 9.78 4.03
N LEU A 9 -10.68 10.77 3.70
CA LEU A 9 -10.18 12.06 3.25
C LEU A 9 -9.36 12.76 4.35
N ASP A 10 -9.86 12.79 5.57
CA ASP A 10 -9.15 13.38 6.71
C ASP A 10 -7.78 12.72 6.94
N TYR A 11 -7.72 11.39 6.88
CA TYR A 11 -6.46 10.68 7.03
C TYR A 11 -5.48 10.96 5.89
N ALA A 12 -5.99 11.05 4.67
CA ALA A 12 -5.15 11.37 3.50
C ALA A 12 -4.62 12.80 3.52
N GLU A 13 -5.42 13.76 3.95
CA GLU A 13 -5.00 15.15 4.10
C GLU A 13 -3.92 15.32 5.17
N GLN A 14 -3.94 14.47 6.19
CA GLN A 14 -2.91 14.42 7.22
C GLN A 14 -1.70 13.54 6.82
N GLU A 15 -1.70 13.00 5.64
CA GLU A 15 -0.64 12.11 5.12
C GLU A 15 -0.38 10.89 6.01
N LEU A 16 -1.43 10.34 6.63
CA LEU A 16 -1.32 9.16 7.47
C LEU A 16 -1.24 7.88 6.65
N ASN A 17 -0.45 6.93 7.12
CA ASN A 17 -0.41 5.58 6.57
C ASN A 17 -1.58 4.77 7.12
N VAL A 18 -2.38 4.20 6.24
CA VAL A 18 -3.64 3.51 6.58
C VAL A 18 -3.65 2.08 6.08
N LEU A 19 -4.08 1.17 6.94
CA LEU A 19 -4.33 -0.23 6.61
C LEU A 19 -5.84 -0.46 6.55
N LEU A 20 -6.33 -0.87 5.37
CA LEU A 20 -7.73 -1.23 5.16
C LEU A 20 -7.90 -2.74 5.32
N ILE A 21 -8.84 -3.15 6.15
CA ILE A 21 -9.13 -4.55 6.44
C ILE A 21 -10.53 -4.86 5.94
N GLY A 22 -10.67 -5.88 5.14
CA GLY A 22 -11.99 -6.28 4.66
C GLY A 22 -11.95 -7.33 3.58
N THR A 23 -13.09 -7.97 3.37
CA THR A 23 -13.24 -9.02 2.37
C THR A 23 -13.12 -8.48 0.95
N HIS A 24 -12.84 -9.39 0.02
CA HIS A 24 -12.78 -9.07 -1.40
C HIS A 24 -14.12 -8.54 -1.92
N GLY A 25 -14.06 -7.58 -2.84
CA GLY A 25 -15.27 -7.07 -3.50
C GLY A 25 -16.04 -5.99 -2.75
N ILE A 26 -15.54 -5.45 -1.65
CA ILE A 26 -16.19 -4.34 -0.92
C ILE A 26 -15.74 -2.94 -1.38
N GLY A 27 -15.03 -2.86 -2.50
CA GLY A 27 -14.67 -1.59 -3.13
C GLY A 27 -13.50 -0.83 -2.49
N LYS A 28 -12.61 -1.52 -1.75
CA LYS A 28 -11.45 -0.89 -1.11
C LYS A 28 -10.59 -0.10 -2.10
N SER A 29 -10.14 -0.75 -3.16
CA SER A 29 -9.25 -0.14 -4.15
C SER A 29 -9.92 1.01 -4.92
N GLU A 30 -11.19 0.87 -5.25
CA GLU A 30 -11.93 1.92 -5.96
C GLU A 30 -12.08 3.19 -5.12
N ARG A 31 -12.34 3.03 -3.81
CA ARG A 31 -12.42 4.16 -2.88
C ARG A 31 -11.08 4.89 -2.77
N VAL A 32 -9.99 4.15 -2.69
CA VAL A 32 -8.64 4.74 -2.59
C VAL A 32 -8.25 5.46 -3.88
N LYS A 33 -8.53 4.86 -5.04
CA LYS A 33 -8.32 5.50 -6.34
C LYS A 33 -9.10 6.80 -6.48
N SER A 34 -10.36 6.80 -6.10
CA SER A 34 -11.22 7.98 -6.13
C SER A 34 -10.68 9.09 -5.21
N LEU A 35 -10.21 8.71 -4.03
CA LEU A 35 -9.61 9.64 -3.08
C LEU A 35 -8.33 10.28 -3.63
N ALA A 36 -7.45 9.48 -4.20
CA ALA A 36 -6.21 9.97 -4.81
C ALA A 36 -6.48 10.96 -5.94
N LYS A 37 -7.51 10.69 -6.74
CA LYS A 37 -7.95 11.59 -7.81
C LYS A 37 -8.47 12.92 -7.26
N LYS A 38 -9.28 12.89 -6.20
CA LYS A 38 -9.78 14.10 -5.52
C LYS A 38 -8.65 14.97 -5.00
N LEU A 39 -7.57 14.36 -4.52
CA LEU A 39 -6.42 15.07 -3.96
C LEU A 39 -5.37 15.43 -5.00
N ASP A 40 -5.58 15.06 -6.26
CA ASP A 40 -4.65 15.30 -7.37
C ASP A 40 -3.23 14.78 -7.08
N LEU A 41 -3.14 13.58 -6.53
CA LEU A 41 -1.88 12.95 -6.20
C LEU A 41 -1.46 11.95 -7.29
N ASN A 42 -0.16 11.86 -7.53
CA ASN A 42 0.40 10.80 -8.36
C ASN A 42 0.30 9.47 -7.60
N PHE A 43 -0.70 8.69 -7.98
CA PHE A 43 -1.12 7.47 -7.32
C PHE A 43 -0.62 6.24 -8.06
N LYS A 44 -0.05 5.28 -7.32
CA LYS A 44 0.34 3.98 -7.85
C LYS A 44 -0.30 2.86 -7.04
N TYR A 45 -0.98 1.98 -7.75
CA TYR A 45 -1.63 0.79 -7.21
C TYR A 45 -0.82 -0.46 -7.58
N TYR A 46 -0.55 -1.29 -6.60
CA TYR A 46 0.08 -2.59 -6.82
C TYR A 46 -0.66 -3.69 -6.06
N SER A 47 -0.94 -4.80 -6.75
CA SER A 47 -1.40 -6.02 -6.09
C SER A 47 -0.17 -6.74 -5.55
N SER A 48 -0.04 -6.79 -4.24
CA SER A 48 1.15 -7.33 -3.58
C SER A 48 1.34 -8.83 -3.82
N SER A 49 0.25 -9.56 -4.04
CA SER A 49 0.30 -11.00 -4.35
C SER A 49 0.95 -11.31 -5.71
N THR A 50 0.93 -10.35 -6.63
CA THR A 50 1.46 -10.52 -8.00
C THR A 50 2.82 -9.86 -8.21
N LEU A 51 3.33 -9.11 -7.24
CA LEU A 51 4.64 -8.49 -7.33
C LEU A 51 5.75 -9.55 -7.26
N ASP A 52 6.67 -9.48 -8.23
CA ASP A 52 7.90 -10.26 -8.19
C ASP A 52 8.93 -9.52 -7.32
N PRO A 53 9.47 -10.17 -6.27
CA PRO A 53 10.38 -9.50 -5.36
C PRO A 53 11.69 -9.06 -6.00
N TRP A 54 12.15 -9.77 -7.02
CA TRP A 54 13.44 -9.48 -7.66
C TRP A 54 13.32 -8.50 -8.81
N ILE A 55 12.28 -8.62 -9.63
CA ILE A 55 12.09 -7.81 -10.82
C ILE A 55 11.39 -6.49 -10.47
N ASP A 56 10.32 -6.57 -9.68
CA ASP A 56 9.45 -5.41 -9.42
C ASP A 56 9.92 -4.56 -8.25
N VAL A 57 10.53 -5.17 -7.25
CA VAL A 57 10.85 -4.51 -5.98
C VAL A 57 12.34 -4.20 -5.87
N VAL A 58 13.19 -5.20 -5.90
CA VAL A 58 14.65 -4.99 -5.85
C VAL A 58 15.15 -4.39 -7.15
N GLY A 59 14.69 -4.91 -8.26
CA GLY A 59 15.15 -4.54 -9.59
C GLY A 59 16.24 -5.46 -10.10
N LEU A 60 16.37 -5.52 -11.42
CA LEU A 60 17.42 -6.28 -12.08
C LEU A 60 18.75 -5.51 -12.02
N PRO A 61 19.85 -6.14 -11.60
CA PRO A 61 21.14 -5.48 -11.57
C PRO A 61 21.65 -5.23 -12.99
N VAL A 62 22.05 -3.99 -13.27
CA VAL A 62 22.64 -3.60 -14.55
C VAL A 62 23.98 -2.95 -14.26
N PRO A 63 25.09 -3.52 -14.79
CA PRO A 63 26.41 -2.92 -14.58
C PRO A 63 26.51 -1.53 -15.23
N ASN A 64 26.96 -0.57 -14.45
CA ASN A 64 27.34 0.76 -14.95
C ASN A 64 28.87 0.80 -15.00
N ILE A 65 29.44 0.43 -16.14
CA ILE A 65 30.89 0.26 -16.30
C ILE A 65 31.64 1.59 -16.16
N PRO A 66 31.19 2.71 -16.75
CA PRO A 66 31.87 4.00 -16.59
C PRO A 66 31.99 4.43 -15.12
N GLU A 67 30.93 4.25 -14.34
CA GLU A 67 30.88 4.65 -12.92
C GLU A 67 31.40 3.56 -11.97
N LYS A 68 31.65 2.35 -12.48
CA LYS A 68 32.05 1.17 -11.67
C LYS A 68 31.04 0.84 -10.57
N THR A 69 29.75 0.97 -10.87
CA THR A 69 28.63 0.71 -9.98
C THR A 69 27.65 -0.30 -10.59
N VAL A 70 26.67 -0.68 -9.83
CA VAL A 70 25.54 -1.50 -10.30
C VAL A 70 24.28 -0.68 -10.10
N ASP A 71 23.56 -0.45 -11.19
CA ASP A 71 22.24 0.17 -11.15
C ASP A 71 21.17 -0.93 -11.08
N PHE A 72 19.99 -0.60 -10.58
CA PHE A 72 18.87 -1.55 -10.48
C PHE A 72 17.68 -1.05 -11.29
N LEU A 73 17.26 -1.85 -12.28
CA LEU A 73 16.10 -1.58 -13.11
C LEU A 73 14.87 -2.31 -12.57
N ARG A 74 13.91 -1.56 -12.10
CA ARG A 74 12.59 -2.09 -11.68
C ARG A 74 11.61 -1.98 -12.84
N THR A 75 10.70 -2.94 -12.94
CA THR A 75 9.58 -2.86 -13.89
C THR A 75 8.43 -2.02 -13.36
N LYS A 76 8.40 -1.76 -12.06
CA LYS A 76 7.38 -0.94 -11.41
C LYS A 76 7.97 0.40 -10.97
N ASP A 77 7.18 1.45 -11.18
CA ASP A 77 7.57 2.80 -10.79
C ASP A 77 7.14 3.07 -9.34
N PHE A 78 8.13 3.18 -8.46
CA PHE A 78 7.92 3.62 -7.09
C PHE A 78 8.39 5.07 -6.88
N GLU A 79 9.32 5.52 -7.69
CA GLU A 79 10.04 6.79 -7.50
C GLU A 79 9.17 8.02 -7.77
N SER A 80 8.24 7.94 -8.72
CA SER A 80 7.33 9.06 -9.03
C SER A 80 6.12 9.14 -8.12
N ALA A 81 5.83 8.11 -7.35
CA ALA A 81 4.63 8.03 -6.54
C ALA A 81 4.62 9.03 -5.40
N GLN A 82 3.49 9.69 -5.22
CA GLN A 82 3.16 10.48 -4.04
C GLN A 82 2.28 9.70 -3.07
N PHE A 83 1.48 8.81 -3.60
CA PHE A 83 0.57 7.95 -2.85
C PHE A 83 0.70 6.51 -3.38
N LEU A 84 1.23 5.61 -2.56
CA LEU A 84 1.33 4.19 -2.85
C LEU A 84 0.19 3.41 -2.18
N PHE A 85 -0.41 2.51 -2.92
CA PHE A 85 -1.41 1.59 -2.39
C PHE A 85 -1.05 0.15 -2.72
N PHE A 86 -0.83 -0.65 -1.69
CA PHE A 86 -0.53 -2.07 -1.78
C PHE A 86 -1.74 -2.89 -1.39
N ASP A 87 -2.42 -3.47 -2.38
CA ASP A 87 -3.55 -4.36 -2.16
C ASP A 87 -3.07 -5.79 -1.85
N GLU A 88 -3.88 -6.56 -1.16
CA GLU A 88 -3.60 -7.95 -0.80
C GLU A 88 -2.24 -8.16 -0.12
N LEU A 89 -1.87 -7.24 0.77
CA LEU A 89 -0.54 -7.22 1.39
C LEU A 89 -0.23 -8.50 2.19
N ASN A 90 -1.22 -9.11 2.80
CA ASN A 90 -1.09 -10.37 3.54
C ASN A 90 -0.80 -11.59 2.66
N ARG A 91 -0.94 -11.46 1.34
CA ARG A 91 -0.63 -12.51 0.35
C ARG A 91 0.67 -12.27 -0.41
N ALA A 92 1.40 -11.24 -0.05
CA ALA A 92 2.68 -10.92 -0.66
C ALA A 92 3.74 -11.96 -0.32
N HIS A 93 4.67 -12.16 -1.25
CA HIS A 93 5.92 -12.85 -0.93
C HIS A 93 6.61 -12.14 0.24
N SER A 94 7.26 -12.90 1.13
CA SER A 94 7.90 -12.33 2.33
C SER A 94 8.87 -11.18 2.03
N LYS A 95 9.60 -11.29 0.93
CA LYS A 95 10.53 -10.24 0.50
C LYS A 95 9.81 -8.97 0.03
N VAL A 96 8.67 -9.11 -0.63
CA VAL A 96 7.80 -7.97 -0.99
C VAL A 96 7.25 -7.31 0.27
N LEU A 97 6.75 -8.11 1.21
CA LEU A 97 6.25 -7.59 2.48
C LEU A 97 7.32 -6.81 3.23
N ASN A 98 8.53 -7.33 3.33
CA ASN A 98 9.65 -6.65 3.99
C ASN A 98 9.99 -5.33 3.31
N ALA A 99 9.96 -5.29 1.98
CA ALA A 99 10.19 -4.05 1.23
C ALA A 99 9.09 -3.01 1.49
N VAL A 100 7.84 -3.43 1.55
CA VAL A 100 6.72 -2.53 1.89
C VAL A 100 6.88 -1.98 3.31
N LEU A 101 7.28 -2.81 4.27
CA LEU A 101 7.56 -2.37 5.63
C LEU A 101 8.71 -1.36 5.69
N GLU A 102 9.75 -1.54 4.89
CA GLU A 102 10.84 -0.55 4.76
C GLU A 102 10.31 0.78 4.24
N ILE A 103 9.50 0.76 3.18
CA ILE A 103 8.90 1.96 2.59
C ILE A 103 8.05 2.71 3.63
N ILE A 104 7.24 1.99 4.38
CA ILE A 104 6.38 2.58 5.41
C ILE A 104 7.22 3.27 6.50
N GLN A 105 8.29 2.61 6.93
CA GLN A 105 9.10 3.08 8.04
C GLN A 105 10.06 4.21 7.64
N PHE A 106 10.71 4.09 6.48
CA PHE A 106 11.83 4.96 6.10
C PHE A 106 11.61 5.75 4.81
N LYS A 107 10.53 5.49 4.08
CA LYS A 107 10.30 6.03 2.72
C LYS A 107 11.48 5.74 1.79
N THR A 108 12.04 4.54 1.91
CA THR A 108 13.11 4.03 1.07
C THR A 108 12.72 2.67 0.50
N ILE A 109 13.30 2.30 -0.62
CA ILE A 109 13.22 0.97 -1.18
C ILE A 109 14.63 0.47 -1.47
N ASN A 110 15.02 -0.64 -0.82
CA ASN A 110 16.38 -1.18 -0.87
C ASN A 110 17.43 -0.10 -0.56
N GLY A 111 17.16 0.73 0.44
CA GLY A 111 18.02 1.82 0.88
C GLY A 111 17.96 3.09 0.03
N VAL A 112 17.26 3.08 -1.11
CA VAL A 112 17.15 4.24 -2.00
C VAL A 112 15.93 5.09 -1.61
N PRO A 113 16.10 6.40 -1.37
CA PRO A 113 15.01 7.28 -0.98
C PRO A 113 13.92 7.41 -2.05
N LEU A 114 12.68 7.57 -1.59
CA LEU A 114 11.50 7.89 -2.40
C LEU A 114 11.05 9.32 -2.06
N PRO A 115 11.65 10.35 -2.68
CA PRO A 115 11.51 11.74 -2.21
C PRO A 115 10.13 12.33 -2.44
N ASN A 116 9.34 11.80 -3.36
CA ASN A 116 8.00 12.31 -3.68
C ASN A 116 6.91 11.68 -2.81
N LEU A 117 7.23 10.62 -2.09
CA LEU A 117 6.25 9.82 -1.36
C LEU A 117 5.72 10.56 -0.13
N LYS A 118 4.40 10.71 -0.06
CA LYS A 118 3.69 11.35 1.05
C LYS A 118 3.09 10.33 2.00
N MET A 119 2.43 9.30 1.46
CA MET A 119 1.76 8.29 2.27
C MET A 119 1.69 6.94 1.57
N ILE A 120 1.57 5.91 2.37
CA ILE A 120 1.40 4.53 1.93
C ILE A 120 0.13 3.98 2.59
N TRP A 121 -0.78 3.50 1.77
CA TRP A 121 -1.94 2.75 2.22
C TRP A 121 -1.82 1.31 1.75
N ALA A 122 -2.39 0.41 2.50
CA ALA A 122 -2.44 -1.00 2.13
C ALA A 122 -3.80 -1.58 2.46
N ALA A 123 -4.12 -2.69 1.82
CA ALA A 123 -5.31 -3.46 2.13
C ALA A 123 -4.92 -4.91 2.39
N ILE A 124 -5.58 -5.51 3.32
CA ILE A 124 -5.51 -6.94 3.59
C ILE A 124 -6.89 -7.56 3.50
N ASN A 125 -6.90 -8.80 3.05
CA ASN A 125 -8.10 -9.57 2.77
C ASN A 125 -8.04 -10.84 3.64
N PRO A 126 -8.62 -10.80 4.85
CA PRO A 126 -8.52 -11.93 5.77
C PRO A 126 -9.28 -13.15 5.25
N PRO A 127 -8.73 -14.36 5.44
CA PRO A 127 -9.43 -15.58 5.06
C PRO A 127 -10.68 -15.78 5.92
N GLY A 128 -11.79 -16.20 5.29
CA GLY A 128 -13.01 -16.63 5.97
C GLY A 128 -13.96 -15.53 6.47
N GLY A 129 -13.69 -14.26 6.17
CA GLY A 129 -14.62 -13.16 6.45
C GLY A 129 -14.82 -12.78 7.92
N GLN A 130 -14.20 -13.50 8.85
CA GLN A 130 -14.17 -13.18 10.28
C GLN A 130 -12.73 -12.97 10.69
N TYR A 131 -12.31 -11.73 10.67
CA TYR A 131 -10.95 -11.35 11.04
C TYR A 131 -10.98 -10.31 12.15
N GLN A 132 -10.25 -10.59 13.20
CA GLN A 132 -10.04 -9.63 14.27
C GLN A 132 -8.63 -9.05 14.13
N VAL A 133 -8.46 -7.78 14.47
CA VAL A 133 -7.16 -7.10 14.45
C VAL A 133 -6.12 -7.86 15.27
N GLU A 134 -6.56 -8.55 16.33
CA GLU A 134 -5.73 -9.36 17.21
C GLU A 134 -5.09 -10.56 16.50
N ASP A 135 -5.69 -11.04 15.40
CA ASP A 135 -5.17 -12.15 14.60
C ASP A 135 -4.13 -11.70 13.56
N MET A 136 -3.89 -10.40 13.44
CA MET A 136 -2.93 -9.84 12.48
C MET A 136 -1.51 -9.90 13.01
N ASP A 137 -0.55 -10.05 12.09
CA ASP A 137 0.86 -9.91 12.43
C ASP A 137 1.11 -8.54 13.08
N PRO A 138 1.55 -8.50 14.35
CA PRO A 138 1.80 -7.23 15.05
C PRO A 138 2.80 -6.33 14.32
N VAL A 139 3.78 -6.90 13.63
CA VAL A 139 4.77 -6.15 12.86
C VAL A 139 4.09 -5.35 11.75
N LEU A 140 3.10 -5.94 11.11
CA LEU A 140 2.34 -5.27 10.05
C LEU A 140 1.46 -4.15 10.62
N VAL A 141 0.70 -4.46 11.68
CA VAL A 141 -0.24 -3.49 12.30
C VAL A 141 0.50 -2.27 12.85
N ASP A 142 1.60 -2.50 13.55
CA ASP A 142 2.36 -1.43 14.23
C ASP A 142 3.01 -0.43 13.27
N ARG A 143 3.13 -0.78 11.98
CA ARG A 143 3.74 0.10 10.97
C ARG A 143 2.76 1.14 10.41
N PHE A 144 1.45 0.91 10.53
CA PHE A 144 0.44 1.86 10.06
C PHE A 144 -0.03 2.77 11.18
N HIS A 145 -0.34 4.03 10.85
CA HIS A 145 -0.88 4.99 11.81
C HIS A 145 -2.32 4.65 12.19
N VAL A 146 -3.09 4.16 11.22
CA VAL A 146 -4.50 3.85 11.37
C VAL A 146 -4.81 2.54 10.68
N TYR A 147 -5.69 1.75 11.27
CA TYR A 147 -6.31 0.62 10.58
C TYR A 147 -7.82 0.74 10.63
N ILE A 148 -8.48 0.37 9.53
CA ILE A 148 -9.93 0.51 9.38
C ILE A 148 -10.51 -0.84 8.97
N ASP A 149 -11.46 -1.33 9.77
CA ASP A 149 -12.30 -2.46 9.39
C ASP A 149 -13.41 -1.97 8.45
N MET A 150 -13.25 -2.25 7.18
CA MET A 150 -14.18 -1.82 6.14
C MET A 150 -15.56 -2.47 6.29
N LYS A 151 -15.64 -3.68 6.84
CA LYS A 151 -16.91 -4.37 7.05
C LYS A 151 -17.81 -3.64 8.04
N ALA A 152 -17.23 -3.06 9.07
CA ALA A 152 -17.97 -2.28 10.07
C ALA A 152 -18.41 -0.91 9.57
N ASN A 153 -17.84 -0.44 8.45
CA ASN A 153 -18.02 0.92 7.93
C ASN A 153 -18.69 0.98 6.56
N VAL A 154 -19.09 -0.16 6.00
CA VAL A 154 -19.79 -0.21 4.70
C VAL A 154 -21.28 0.03 4.91
N ASP A 155 -21.84 1.00 4.20
CA ASP A 155 -23.29 1.22 4.16
C ASP A 155 -23.97 0.00 3.53
N PRO A 156 -24.95 -0.62 4.22
CA PRO A 156 -25.70 -1.77 3.70
C PRO A 156 -26.35 -1.51 2.33
N ASN A 157 -26.61 -0.26 1.97
CA ASN A 157 -27.19 0.11 0.68
C ASN A 157 -26.20 0.02 -0.48
N TYR A 158 -24.92 -0.08 -0.22
CA TYR A 158 -23.89 -0.26 -1.25
C TYR A 158 -23.74 -1.71 -1.73
N LEU A 159 -24.36 -2.65 -1.06
CA LEU A 159 -24.27 -4.09 -1.36
C LEU A 159 -25.40 -4.61 -2.25
N LYS A 160 -26.10 -3.74 -2.96
CA LYS A 160 -27.14 -4.14 -3.91
C LYS A 160 -26.65 -4.03 -5.35
#